data_160f52c8bda42d536f7ea5a44a236662
#
_entry.id   160f52c8bda42d536f7ea5a44a236662
#
_cell.length_a   1.000
_cell.length_b   1.000
_cell.length_c   1.000
_cell.angle_alpha   90.00
_cell.angle_beta   90.00
_cell.angle_gamma   90.00
#
_symmetry.space_group_name_H-M   'P 1'
#
loop_
_entity.id
_entity.type
_entity.pdbx_description
1 polymer ?
#
loop_
_entity_poly.entity_id
_entity_poly.type
_entity_poly.pdbx_seq_one_letter_code
_entity_poly.pdbx_strand_id
1 'polypeptide(L)'
;MTSVHALKKGLLRALVAGMLLAGGGRCASAVDAPSLAVVPLNPAAAQASTVEVDILAVNRSASYTDFPLAEQVAATVSTGTQTWAVVLRAESAEGARPQVPAGGFVSRRYHLTLPPEARGRAILEITGSPAGVSRTVIDIVPPGTLSYAPADAFLHQRMLAGRLSFNEPIYFIAGTEDPKEKFQISFKYRLLSFGESEEPQPPHTLQFGYTQRSFWESGPFYDTSYMPELMYQWLATATAPPSEAGGAKWMGVQSGVRHESNGQNDGDLERAINVTYVRPIFSIGSPEGWHAVLAPEFWVHVGAVTPSDLNRYRGNGQLRLSVGKGDGASLMLTALPGGHFEHGSRQLDLTIPVRLPLFHFGTFILVQYFDGYAESLVSYTEHTDALRAGIQFVR
;
A
#
# COMPACT_ATOMS: atom_id res chain seq x y z
N MET A 1 36.82 -13.41 -4.48
CA MET A 1 35.33 -13.34 -4.48
C MET A 1 34.75 -13.16 -3.08
N THR A 2 35.36 -12.39 -2.20
CA THR A 2 34.97 -12.24 -0.78
C THR A 2 34.68 -10.79 -0.35
N SER A 3 34.64 -9.83 -1.26
CA SER A 3 34.52 -8.39 -0.93
C SER A 3 33.11 -7.79 -1.12
N VAL A 4 32.25 -8.39 -1.91
CA VAL A 4 30.93 -7.80 -2.27
C VAL A 4 29.84 -8.10 -1.23
N HIS A 5 29.99 -9.18 -0.43
CA HIS A 5 29.01 -9.55 0.59
C HIS A 5 29.07 -8.71 1.88
N ALA A 6 30.21 -8.12 2.17
CA ALA A 6 30.40 -7.24 3.33
C ALA A 6 29.80 -5.83 3.10
N LEU A 7 29.81 -5.37 1.85
CA LEU A 7 29.30 -4.02 1.51
C LEU A 7 27.76 -3.94 1.57
N LYS A 8 27.06 -5.01 1.19
CA LYS A 8 25.57 -5.04 1.21
C LYS A 8 24.98 -5.06 2.62
N LYS A 9 25.67 -5.66 3.59
CA LYS A 9 25.22 -5.65 5.01
C LYS A 9 25.48 -4.30 5.70
N GLY A 10 26.44 -3.53 5.22
CA GLY A 10 26.73 -2.18 5.75
C GLY A 10 25.72 -1.13 5.31
N LEU A 11 25.24 -1.19 4.06
CA LEU A 11 24.32 -0.17 3.51
C LEU A 11 22.92 -0.24 4.12
N LEU A 12 22.40 -1.44 4.39
CA LEU A 12 21.07 -1.60 5.00
C LEU A 12 21.06 -1.16 6.47
N ARG A 13 22.17 -1.35 7.19
CA ARG A 13 22.32 -0.87 8.57
C ARG A 13 22.53 0.66 8.64
N ALA A 14 23.14 1.26 7.63
CA ALA A 14 23.33 2.72 7.58
C ALA A 14 22.04 3.47 7.22
N LEU A 15 21.15 2.90 6.42
CA LEU A 15 19.85 3.53 6.07
C LEU A 15 18.86 3.56 7.24
N VAL A 16 18.88 2.53 8.08
CA VAL A 16 18.03 2.48 9.29
C VAL A 16 18.60 3.36 10.42
N ALA A 17 19.92 3.48 10.53
CA ALA A 17 20.57 4.37 11.51
C ALA A 17 20.49 5.86 11.12
N GLY A 18 20.46 6.19 9.84
CA GLY A 18 20.44 7.57 9.35
C GLY A 18 19.10 8.29 9.55
N MET A 19 17.98 7.58 9.63
CA MET A 19 16.65 8.18 9.90
C MET A 19 16.41 8.48 11.40
N LEU A 20 17.25 8.00 12.30
CA LEU A 20 17.12 8.21 13.75
C LEU A 20 18.03 9.34 14.29
N LEU A 21 18.86 9.97 13.48
CA LEU A 21 19.88 10.94 13.93
C LEU A 21 19.66 12.41 13.53
N ALA A 22 18.57 12.75 12.83
CA ALA A 22 18.27 14.13 12.42
C ALA A 22 17.32 14.84 13.40
N GLY A 23 17.71 14.94 14.67
CA GLY A 23 16.95 15.68 15.71
C GLY A 23 17.86 16.10 16.85
N GLY A 24 18.96 16.79 16.53
CA GLY A 24 19.92 17.27 17.52
C GLY A 24 19.47 18.54 18.25
N GLY A 25 18.66 18.40 19.29
CA GLY A 25 18.46 19.40 20.32
C GLY A 25 18.94 18.82 21.64
N ARG A 26 20.07 19.31 22.17
CA ARG A 26 20.59 18.93 23.48
C ARG A 26 19.63 19.45 24.57
N CYS A 27 18.85 18.56 25.17
CA CYS A 27 18.33 18.70 26.53
C CYS A 27 18.86 17.53 27.36
N ALA A 28 19.39 17.86 28.51
CA ALA A 28 20.11 16.95 29.40
C ALA A 28 19.18 15.91 30.06
N SER A 29 19.68 14.68 30.19
CA SER A 29 19.40 13.69 31.21
C SER A 29 17.93 13.22 31.41
N ALA A 30 17.43 12.40 30.46
CA ALA A 30 16.46 11.34 30.73
C ALA A 30 16.79 10.14 29.84
N VAL A 31 18.01 9.62 29.95
CA VAL A 31 18.60 8.78 28.88
C VAL A 31 18.48 7.29 29.16
N ASP A 32 17.90 6.71 30.10
CA ASP A 32 17.96 5.27 30.32
C ASP A 32 16.63 4.53 30.57
N ALA A 33 15.49 5.19 30.48
CA ALA A 33 14.23 4.47 30.60
C ALA A 33 13.85 3.83 29.24
N PRO A 34 13.52 2.53 29.22
CA PRO A 34 12.99 1.88 28.03
C PRO A 34 11.69 2.57 27.60
N SER A 35 11.49 2.74 26.30
CA SER A 35 10.30 3.41 25.76
C SER A 35 9.34 2.37 25.16
N LEU A 36 8.01 2.65 25.29
CA LEU A 36 6.98 1.88 24.59
C LEU A 36 6.60 2.57 23.30
N ALA A 37 6.37 1.77 22.26
CA ALA A 37 5.72 2.20 21.04
C ALA A 37 4.51 1.31 20.78
N VAL A 38 3.39 1.91 20.36
CA VAL A 38 2.17 1.19 19.98
C VAL A 38 2.01 1.26 18.48
N VAL A 39 1.92 0.11 17.84
CA VAL A 39 1.76 -0.03 16.40
C VAL A 39 0.44 -0.75 16.14
N PRO A 40 -0.57 -0.09 15.54
CA PRO A 40 -1.80 -0.76 15.16
C PRO A 40 -1.54 -1.66 13.97
N LEU A 41 -1.96 -2.91 14.05
CA LEU A 41 -1.89 -3.86 12.93
C LEU A 41 -3.00 -3.59 11.91
N ASN A 42 -4.15 -3.15 12.42
CA ASN A 42 -5.26 -2.66 11.63
C ASN A 42 -5.56 -1.22 12.03
N PRO A 43 -4.97 -0.21 11.34
CA PRO A 43 -5.17 1.20 11.69
C PRO A 43 -6.61 1.68 11.46
N ALA A 44 -7.43 0.93 10.70
CA ALA A 44 -8.86 1.16 10.55
C ALA A 44 -9.62 -0.04 11.12
N ALA A 45 -10.57 0.19 12.01
CA ALA A 45 -11.36 -0.84 12.66
C ALA A 45 -12.84 -0.48 12.63
N ALA A 46 -13.73 -1.49 12.49
CA ALA A 46 -15.17 -1.26 12.62
C ALA A 46 -15.52 -0.86 14.05
N GLN A 47 -16.50 -0.01 14.18
CA GLN A 47 -17.12 0.31 15.47
C GLN A 47 -17.50 -0.99 16.20
N ALA A 48 -17.20 -1.06 17.49
CA ALA A 48 -17.41 -2.23 18.35
C ALA A 48 -16.61 -3.49 17.94
N SER A 49 -15.67 -3.39 17.00
CA SER A 49 -14.79 -4.49 16.63
C SER A 49 -13.55 -4.59 17.51
N THR A 50 -12.86 -5.70 17.40
CA THR A 50 -11.56 -5.90 18.05
C THR A 50 -10.44 -5.32 17.20
N VAL A 51 -9.60 -4.48 17.80
CA VAL A 51 -8.38 -3.92 17.20
C VAL A 51 -7.17 -4.69 17.72
N GLU A 52 -6.30 -5.06 16.81
CA GLU A 52 -5.01 -5.67 17.13
C GLU A 52 -3.91 -4.61 17.11
N VAL A 53 -3.09 -4.60 18.17
CA VAL A 53 -1.94 -3.69 18.28
C VAL A 53 -0.73 -4.47 18.78
N ASP A 54 0.44 -4.15 18.25
CA ASP A 54 1.71 -4.60 18.81
C ASP A 54 2.26 -3.50 19.72
N ILE A 55 2.57 -3.87 20.97
CA ILE A 55 3.30 -3.00 21.88
C ILE A 55 4.77 -3.40 21.83
N LEU A 56 5.61 -2.47 21.40
CA LEU A 56 7.05 -2.63 21.32
C LEU A 56 7.71 -2.02 22.55
N ALA A 57 8.50 -2.81 23.28
CA ALA A 57 9.41 -2.33 24.30
C ALA A 57 10.78 -2.10 23.67
N VAL A 58 11.20 -0.84 23.61
CA VAL A 58 12.46 -0.40 22.98
C VAL A 58 13.47 -0.08 24.07
N ASN A 59 14.58 -0.79 24.09
CA ASN A 59 15.69 -0.54 25.02
C ASN A 59 16.73 0.37 24.38
N ARG A 60 16.84 1.60 24.87
CA ARG A 60 17.84 2.58 24.39
C ARG A 60 19.12 2.58 25.21
N SER A 61 19.20 1.74 26.26
CA SER A 61 20.39 1.64 27.10
C SER A 61 21.48 0.77 26.46
N ALA A 62 22.67 0.82 27.04
CA ALA A 62 23.82 0.02 26.57
C ALA A 62 23.85 -1.41 27.15
N SER A 63 22.86 -1.80 27.97
CA SER A 63 22.78 -3.09 28.64
C SER A 63 21.42 -3.77 28.39
N TYR A 64 21.36 -5.09 28.66
CA TYR A 64 20.08 -5.79 28.68
C TYR A 64 19.17 -5.23 29.77
N THR A 65 17.90 -5.10 29.48
CA THR A 65 16.90 -4.60 30.43
C THR A 65 15.68 -5.49 30.40
N ASP A 66 15.21 -5.92 31.60
CA ASP A 66 13.93 -6.60 31.75
C ASP A 66 12.80 -5.58 31.60
N PHE A 67 11.87 -5.84 30.70
CA PHE A 67 10.74 -4.96 30.49
C PHE A 67 9.42 -5.70 30.71
N PRO A 68 8.63 -5.36 31.73
CA PRO A 68 7.34 -6.01 31.95
C PRO A 68 6.33 -5.57 30.91
N LEU A 69 5.93 -6.49 30.04
CA LEU A 69 4.77 -6.36 29.15
C LEU A 69 3.60 -7.12 29.80
N ALA A 70 2.78 -6.41 30.59
CA ALA A 70 1.68 -7.00 31.35
C ALA A 70 0.65 -7.71 30.44
N GLU A 71 -0.07 -8.70 30.97
CA GLU A 71 -1.19 -9.36 30.23
C GLU A 71 -2.33 -8.38 29.92
N GLN A 72 -2.53 -7.40 30.78
CA GLN A 72 -3.51 -6.35 30.61
C GLN A 72 -2.82 -5.00 30.75
N VAL A 73 -3.05 -4.13 29.79
CA VAL A 73 -2.49 -2.78 29.77
C VAL A 73 -3.64 -1.79 29.71
N ALA A 74 -3.69 -0.89 30.70
CA ALA A 74 -4.68 0.18 30.70
C ALA A 74 -4.37 1.20 29.61
N ALA A 75 -5.39 1.62 28.90
CA ALA A 75 -5.28 2.59 27.83
C ALA A 75 -6.52 3.47 27.76
N THR A 76 -6.44 4.53 26.97
CA THR A 76 -7.59 5.35 26.60
C THR A 76 -7.75 5.41 25.10
N VAL A 77 -8.99 5.43 24.63
CA VAL A 77 -9.35 5.76 23.25
C VAL A 77 -10.04 7.12 23.30
N SER A 78 -9.45 8.11 22.64
CA SER A 78 -9.97 9.48 22.61
C SER A 78 -10.31 9.90 21.19
N THR A 79 -11.53 10.36 20.96
CA THR A 79 -11.95 11.09 19.74
C THR A 79 -11.92 12.60 20.06
N GLY A 80 -12.23 13.44 19.05
CA GLY A 80 -12.28 14.90 19.29
C GLY A 80 -13.28 15.35 20.38
N THR A 81 -14.24 14.51 20.73
CA THR A 81 -15.35 14.87 21.64
C THR A 81 -15.44 14.02 22.90
N GLN A 82 -14.90 12.81 22.89
CA GLN A 82 -15.07 11.84 23.99
C GLN A 82 -13.81 11.02 24.23
N THR A 83 -13.66 10.52 25.46
CA THR A 83 -12.56 9.64 25.88
C THR A 83 -13.12 8.47 26.65
N TRP A 84 -12.70 7.26 26.32
CA TRP A 84 -13.07 6.02 26.99
C TRP A 84 -11.84 5.34 27.57
N ALA A 85 -11.96 4.85 28.79
CA ALA A 85 -10.99 3.93 29.36
C ALA A 85 -11.17 2.54 28.75
N VAL A 86 -10.10 1.93 28.27
CA VAL A 86 -10.09 0.61 27.64
C VAL A 86 -8.94 -0.23 28.20
N VAL A 87 -9.03 -1.55 27.98
CA VAL A 87 -7.98 -2.49 28.40
C VAL A 87 -7.51 -3.26 27.20
N LEU A 88 -6.20 -3.16 26.92
CA LEU A 88 -5.50 -4.00 25.96
C LEU A 88 -5.21 -5.36 26.64
N ARG A 89 -5.59 -6.45 26.00
CA ARG A 89 -5.36 -7.82 26.48
C ARG A 89 -4.37 -8.53 25.59
N ALA A 90 -3.32 -9.12 26.19
CA ALA A 90 -2.32 -9.86 25.45
C ALA A 90 -2.92 -11.12 24.81
N GLU A 91 -2.49 -11.43 23.59
CA GLU A 91 -2.90 -12.65 22.87
C GLU A 91 -2.44 -13.93 23.54
N SER A 92 -1.26 -13.91 24.19
CA SER A 92 -0.71 -15.04 24.91
C SER A 92 -0.13 -14.64 26.26
N ALA A 93 -0.07 -15.59 27.20
CA ALA A 93 0.59 -15.38 28.51
C ALA A 93 2.12 -15.35 28.41
N GLU A 94 2.69 -15.88 27.32
CA GLU A 94 4.14 -15.90 27.09
C GLU A 94 4.72 -14.49 26.86
N GLY A 95 5.93 -14.25 27.33
CA GLY A 95 6.63 -12.98 27.09
C GLY A 95 6.27 -11.85 28.06
N ALA A 96 5.72 -12.14 29.25
CA ALA A 96 5.34 -11.12 30.23
C ALA A 96 6.52 -10.27 30.72
N ARG A 97 7.73 -10.80 30.71
CA ARG A 97 8.98 -10.10 31.09
C ARG A 97 10.12 -10.44 30.13
N PRO A 98 10.08 -9.99 28.89
CA PRO A 98 11.16 -10.24 27.97
C PRO A 98 12.42 -9.48 28.37
N GLN A 99 13.58 -10.11 28.16
CA GLN A 99 14.87 -9.42 28.20
C GLN A 99 15.09 -8.70 26.87
N VAL A 100 15.14 -7.37 26.91
CA VAL A 100 15.35 -6.55 25.73
C VAL A 100 16.84 -6.26 25.58
N PRO A 101 17.48 -6.68 24.47
CA PRO A 101 18.90 -6.43 24.26
C PRO A 101 19.21 -4.94 24.16
N ALA A 102 20.46 -4.58 24.44
CA ALA A 102 20.95 -3.23 24.31
C ALA A 102 20.69 -2.68 22.89
N GLY A 103 20.05 -1.53 22.77
CA GLY A 103 19.68 -0.92 21.50
C GLY A 103 18.65 -1.71 20.67
N GLY A 104 18.04 -2.76 21.25
CA GLY A 104 17.06 -3.61 20.60
C GLY A 104 15.63 -3.33 21.03
N PHE A 105 14.71 -4.18 20.57
CA PHE A 105 13.32 -4.17 20.98
C PHE A 105 12.74 -5.58 21.04
N VAL A 106 11.63 -5.72 21.75
CA VAL A 106 10.74 -6.89 21.70
C VAL A 106 9.31 -6.39 21.54
N SER A 107 8.45 -7.20 20.92
CA SER A 107 7.04 -6.88 20.73
C SER A 107 6.15 -7.93 21.37
N ARG A 108 4.96 -7.50 21.81
CA ARG A 108 3.88 -8.37 22.25
C ARG A 108 2.57 -7.89 21.66
N ARG A 109 1.77 -8.83 21.20
CA ARG A 109 0.46 -8.54 20.59
C ARG A 109 -0.62 -8.42 21.64
N TYR A 110 -1.49 -7.45 21.42
CA TYR A 110 -2.65 -7.17 22.25
C TYR A 110 -3.89 -6.96 21.41
N HIS A 111 -5.03 -7.24 22.02
CA HIS A 111 -6.35 -6.97 21.47
C HIS A 111 -7.09 -5.98 22.35
N LEU A 112 -7.85 -5.11 21.73
CA LEU A 112 -8.74 -4.20 22.40
C LEU A 112 -10.10 -4.21 21.68
N THR A 113 -11.20 -4.20 22.44
CA THR A 113 -12.53 -3.99 21.87
C THR A 113 -12.84 -2.49 21.92
N LEU A 114 -13.19 -1.93 20.77
CA LEU A 114 -13.57 -0.52 20.66
C LEU A 114 -14.91 -0.25 21.32
N PRO A 115 -15.06 0.90 22.02
CA PRO A 115 -16.37 1.33 22.52
C PRO A 115 -17.39 1.45 21.39
N PRO A 116 -18.65 1.03 21.60
CA PRO A 116 -19.68 1.06 20.56
C PRO A 116 -20.07 2.48 20.11
N GLU A 117 -19.77 3.51 20.91
CA GLU A 117 -20.01 4.91 20.58
C GLU A 117 -18.83 5.58 19.89
N ALA A 118 -17.64 4.96 19.91
CA ALA A 118 -16.44 5.52 19.33
C ALA A 118 -16.53 5.59 17.80
N ARG A 119 -16.26 6.75 17.23
CA ARG A 119 -16.34 7.02 15.77
C ARG A 119 -15.29 8.00 15.32
N GLY A 120 -14.91 7.90 14.05
CA GLY A 120 -13.96 8.80 13.41
C GLY A 120 -12.53 8.53 13.86
N ARG A 121 -11.67 9.53 13.72
CA ARG A 121 -10.27 9.40 14.10
C ARG A 121 -10.14 9.41 15.62
N ALA A 122 -9.50 8.40 16.16
CA ALA A 122 -9.26 8.26 17.58
C ALA A 122 -7.76 8.13 17.89
N ILE A 123 -7.36 8.60 19.05
CA ILE A 123 -6.03 8.40 19.62
C ILE A 123 -6.14 7.29 20.65
N LEU A 124 -5.40 6.20 20.44
CA LEU A 124 -5.16 5.16 21.43
C LEU A 124 -3.89 5.53 22.23
N GLU A 125 -4.03 5.67 23.52
CA GLU A 125 -2.93 6.06 24.42
C GLU A 125 -2.81 5.08 25.59
N ILE A 126 -1.61 4.53 25.81
CA ILE A 126 -1.32 3.68 26.97
C ILE A 126 -1.19 4.58 28.21
N THR A 127 -1.94 4.25 29.25
CA THR A 127 -1.91 4.96 30.53
C THR A 127 -1.09 4.21 31.57
N GLY A 128 -0.38 4.95 32.43
CA GLY A 128 0.34 4.37 33.58
C GLY A 128 1.61 3.61 33.23
N SER A 129 2.17 3.80 32.05
CA SER A 129 3.47 3.22 31.71
C SER A 129 4.62 4.02 32.33
N PRO A 130 5.56 3.37 33.05
CA PRO A 130 6.77 4.02 33.53
C PRO A 130 7.70 4.50 32.40
N ALA A 131 7.48 4.00 31.19
CA ALA A 131 8.27 4.30 30.00
C ALA A 131 7.77 5.51 29.19
N GLY A 132 6.91 6.33 29.76
CA GLY A 132 6.32 7.49 29.09
C GLY A 132 5.01 7.18 28.36
N VAL A 133 4.45 8.23 27.77
CA VAL A 133 3.18 8.15 27.01
C VAL A 133 3.45 7.58 25.63
N SER A 134 2.83 6.45 25.33
CA SER A 134 2.81 5.91 23.97
C SER A 134 1.41 6.03 23.39
N ARG A 135 1.30 6.67 22.24
CA ARG A 135 0.04 6.90 21.54
C ARG A 135 0.14 6.56 20.07
N THR A 136 -0.96 6.11 19.52
CA THR A 136 -1.13 5.87 18.08
C THR A 136 -2.50 6.32 17.63
N VAL A 137 -2.67 6.48 16.33
CA VAL A 137 -3.95 6.87 15.73
C VAL A 137 -4.61 5.64 15.14
N ILE A 138 -5.90 5.47 15.41
CA ILE A 138 -6.78 4.47 14.81
C ILE A 138 -7.98 5.19 14.20
N ASP A 139 -8.41 4.74 13.03
CA ASP A 139 -9.62 5.24 12.37
C ASP A 139 -10.78 4.29 12.68
N ILE A 140 -11.78 4.78 13.43
CA ILE A 140 -12.97 4.02 13.80
C ILE A 140 -14.08 4.38 12.83
N VAL A 141 -14.50 3.42 12.02
CA VAL A 141 -15.48 3.62 10.97
C VAL A 141 -16.81 2.91 11.32
N PRO A 142 -17.96 3.40 10.85
CA PRO A 142 -19.25 2.77 11.11
C PRO A 142 -19.25 1.30 10.65
N PRO A 143 -20.05 0.41 11.29
CA PRO A 143 -20.23 -0.95 10.83
C PRO A 143 -20.66 -0.98 9.35
N GLY A 144 -20.01 -1.80 8.54
CA GLY A 144 -20.24 -1.87 7.10
C GLY A 144 -19.39 -0.93 6.24
N THR A 145 -18.62 0.02 6.84
CA THR A 145 -17.71 0.90 6.11
C THR A 145 -16.28 0.36 6.02
N LEU A 146 -15.91 -0.57 6.87
CA LEU A 146 -14.56 -1.15 6.92
C LEU A 146 -14.24 -2.13 5.80
N SER A 147 -15.25 -2.66 5.21
CA SER A 147 -15.09 -3.74 4.25
C SER A 147 -14.52 -3.31 2.91
N TYR A 148 -14.33 -2.03 2.68
CA TYR A 148 -13.71 -1.58 1.46
C TYR A 148 -12.26 -1.16 1.69
N ALA A 149 -11.39 -2.12 2.01
CA ALA A 149 -10.05 -2.10 1.44
C ALA A 149 -10.26 -2.61 0.00
N PRO A 150 -10.38 -1.73 -0.99
CA PRO A 150 -10.57 -2.20 -2.36
C PRO A 150 -9.41 -3.10 -2.69
N ALA A 151 -9.70 -4.22 -3.36
CA ALA A 151 -8.68 -5.15 -3.83
C ALA A 151 -7.65 -4.48 -4.75
N ASP A 152 -7.94 -3.26 -5.20
CA ASP A 152 -7.11 -2.51 -6.12
C ASP A 152 -6.31 -1.42 -5.41
N ALA A 153 -5.00 -1.49 -5.52
CA ALA A 153 -4.05 -0.58 -4.89
C ALA A 153 -4.35 0.90 -5.14
N PHE A 154 -4.85 1.25 -6.34
CA PHE A 154 -5.15 2.64 -6.68
C PHE A 154 -6.30 3.25 -5.86
N LEU A 155 -7.18 2.42 -5.29
CA LEU A 155 -8.23 2.86 -4.37
C LEU A 155 -7.74 2.97 -2.92
N HIS A 156 -6.55 2.45 -2.61
CA HIS A 156 -6.02 2.55 -1.26
C HIS A 156 -5.78 4.01 -0.88
N GLN A 157 -6.50 4.44 0.13
CA GLN A 157 -6.26 5.72 0.80
C GLN A 157 -5.58 5.55 2.15
N ARG A 158 -5.34 4.30 2.57
CA ARG A 158 -4.63 4.01 3.82
C ARG A 158 -3.22 4.55 3.74
N MET A 159 -2.88 5.40 4.67
CA MET A 159 -1.60 6.06 4.73
C MET A 159 -0.58 5.17 5.45
N LEU A 160 0.53 4.89 4.80
CA LEU A 160 1.68 4.23 5.43
C LEU A 160 2.33 5.15 6.46
N ALA A 161 2.39 6.46 6.13
CA ALA A 161 2.91 7.50 7.01
C ALA A 161 2.22 8.83 6.67
N GLY A 162 1.13 9.17 7.37
CA GLY A 162 0.42 10.44 7.21
C GLY A 162 -0.15 10.69 5.82
N ARG A 163 0.68 10.98 4.82
CA ARG A 163 0.26 11.35 3.46
C ARG A 163 0.65 10.34 2.38
N LEU A 164 1.43 9.30 2.73
CA LEU A 164 1.93 8.30 1.80
C LEU A 164 1.01 7.08 1.76
N SER A 165 0.59 6.64 0.59
CA SER A 165 -0.21 5.44 0.37
C SER A 165 0.24 4.69 -0.89
N PHE A 166 -0.34 3.53 -1.14
CA PHE A 166 -0.09 2.77 -2.36
C PHE A 166 -0.86 3.37 -3.55
N ASN A 167 -0.33 3.21 -4.76
CA ASN A 167 -0.95 3.68 -5.99
C ASN A 167 -1.33 2.51 -6.91
N GLU A 168 -0.39 1.73 -7.34
CA GLU A 168 -0.57 0.52 -8.15
C GLU A 168 -0.06 -0.70 -7.38
N PRO A 169 -0.35 -1.94 -7.82
CA PRO A 169 0.14 -3.15 -7.18
C PRO A 169 1.67 -3.18 -7.00
N ILE A 170 2.14 -3.74 -5.89
CA ILE A 170 3.57 -3.94 -5.61
C ILE A 170 3.85 -5.43 -5.59
N TYR A 171 4.69 -5.88 -6.52
CA TYR A 171 4.99 -7.30 -6.69
C TYR A 171 6.41 -7.57 -7.20
N PHE A 172 6.85 -8.81 -6.99
CA PHE A 172 8.01 -9.43 -7.63
C PHE A 172 7.61 -10.83 -8.11
N ILE A 173 7.70 -11.07 -9.42
CA ILE A 173 7.30 -12.30 -10.09
C ILE A 173 8.35 -12.76 -11.06
N ALA A 174 8.41 -14.07 -11.31
CA ALA A 174 9.31 -14.68 -12.28
C ALA A 174 8.59 -15.76 -13.09
N GLY A 175 9.06 -15.97 -14.30
CA GLY A 175 8.54 -16.96 -15.24
C GLY A 175 9.65 -17.65 -16.04
N THR A 176 9.24 -18.33 -17.10
CA THR A 176 10.15 -19.08 -17.99
C THR A 176 10.50 -18.33 -19.27
N GLU A 177 9.62 -17.40 -19.67
CA GLU A 177 9.76 -16.62 -20.91
C GLU A 177 10.51 -15.31 -20.64
N ASP A 178 11.41 -14.95 -21.52
CA ASP A 178 12.20 -13.72 -21.41
C ASP A 178 11.36 -12.46 -21.72
N PRO A 179 11.54 -11.36 -20.97
CA PRO A 179 12.30 -11.23 -19.72
C PRO A 179 11.63 -11.99 -18.57
N LYS A 180 12.41 -12.80 -17.84
CA LYS A 180 11.88 -13.77 -16.86
C LYS A 180 11.32 -13.10 -15.63
N GLU A 181 12.06 -12.14 -15.09
CA GLU A 181 11.69 -11.48 -13.84
C GLU A 181 11.05 -10.13 -14.12
N LYS A 182 9.98 -9.85 -13.36
CA LYS A 182 9.25 -8.58 -13.43
C LYS A 182 8.94 -8.12 -12.01
N PHE A 183 9.20 -6.86 -11.70
CA PHE A 183 8.74 -6.25 -10.47
C PHE A 183 8.10 -4.89 -10.70
N GLN A 184 7.24 -4.51 -9.78
CA GLN A 184 6.61 -3.21 -9.75
C GLN A 184 6.64 -2.65 -8.33
N ILE A 185 7.04 -1.39 -8.22
CA ILE A 185 6.95 -0.60 -7.00
C ILE A 185 6.09 0.61 -7.31
N SER A 186 5.14 0.92 -6.42
CA SER A 186 4.25 2.05 -6.64
C SER A 186 3.78 2.67 -5.34
N PHE A 187 3.70 4.00 -5.33
CA PHE A 187 3.18 4.79 -4.22
C PHE A 187 2.56 6.09 -4.73
N LYS A 188 1.74 6.70 -3.87
CA LYS A 188 1.24 8.06 -4.07
C LYS A 188 1.34 8.88 -2.79
N TYR A 189 1.62 10.15 -2.95
CA TYR A 189 1.74 11.12 -1.86
C TYR A 189 0.69 12.21 -1.99
N ARG A 190 -0.12 12.40 -0.97
CA ARG A 190 -1.16 13.41 -0.94
C ARG A 190 -0.55 14.80 -0.72
N LEU A 191 -0.59 15.63 -1.75
CA LEU A 191 -0.11 17.01 -1.73
C LEU A 191 -1.12 17.92 -1.04
N LEU A 192 -2.37 17.89 -1.49
CA LEU A 192 -3.45 18.75 -1.03
C LEU A 192 -4.72 17.93 -0.78
N SER A 193 -5.55 18.43 0.12
CA SER A 193 -6.91 17.97 0.37
C SER A 193 -7.86 19.15 0.26
N PHE A 194 -9.00 18.95 -0.37
CA PHE A 194 -9.99 19.98 -0.59
C PHE A 194 -11.31 19.61 0.08
N GLY A 195 -12.01 20.59 0.60
CA GLY A 195 -13.29 20.44 1.29
C GLY A 195 -13.13 20.34 2.80
N GLU A 196 -14.20 20.73 3.50
CA GLU A 196 -14.35 20.55 4.94
C GLU A 196 -14.82 19.10 5.15
N SER A 197 -13.93 18.23 5.58
CA SER A 197 -14.27 16.88 5.95
C SER A 197 -13.63 16.57 7.30
N GLU A 198 -14.44 16.30 8.29
CA GLU A 198 -14.02 15.68 9.55
C GLU A 198 -13.63 14.21 9.33
N GLU A 199 -13.83 13.68 8.11
CA GLU A 199 -13.49 12.32 7.76
C GLU A 199 -11.97 12.14 7.66
N PRO A 200 -11.44 10.99 8.08
CA PRO A 200 -10.01 10.68 8.01
C PRO A 200 -9.47 10.68 6.58
N GLN A 201 -10.36 10.63 5.59
CA GLN A 201 -10.04 10.60 4.17
C GLN A 201 -10.86 11.68 3.44
N PRO A 202 -10.24 12.81 3.11
CA PRO A 202 -10.95 13.85 2.35
C PRO A 202 -11.38 13.30 0.99
N PRO A 203 -12.62 13.58 0.56
CA PRO A 203 -13.14 13.06 -0.69
C PRO A 203 -12.39 13.59 -1.92
N HIS A 204 -11.81 14.77 -1.81
CA HIS A 204 -11.09 15.45 -2.89
C HIS A 204 -9.62 15.62 -2.53
N THR A 205 -8.72 15.07 -3.33
CA THR A 205 -7.28 15.16 -3.10
C THR A 205 -6.49 15.40 -4.37
N LEU A 206 -5.42 16.18 -4.26
CA LEU A 206 -4.35 16.26 -5.27
C LEU A 206 -3.18 15.42 -4.77
N GLN A 207 -2.69 14.52 -5.60
CA GLN A 207 -1.67 13.54 -5.24
C GLN A 207 -0.57 13.50 -6.29
N PHE A 208 0.66 13.27 -5.84
CA PHE A 208 1.77 12.86 -6.68
C PHE A 208 1.86 11.33 -6.61
N GLY A 209 1.80 10.66 -7.75
CA GLY A 209 1.99 9.24 -7.90
C GLY A 209 3.32 8.91 -8.57
N TYR A 210 3.87 7.76 -8.22
CA TYR A 210 5.04 7.22 -8.89
C TYR A 210 4.89 5.71 -8.98
N THR A 211 5.07 5.19 -10.19
CA THR A 211 5.14 3.75 -10.45
C THR A 211 6.41 3.46 -11.23
N GLN A 212 7.11 2.42 -10.83
CA GLN A 212 8.23 1.87 -11.57
C GLN A 212 7.94 0.41 -11.86
N ARG A 213 8.08 0.02 -13.12
CA ARG A 213 7.98 -1.37 -13.56
C ARG A 213 9.30 -1.74 -14.23
N SER A 214 9.92 -2.78 -13.74
CA SER A 214 11.22 -3.22 -14.26
C SER A 214 11.16 -4.69 -14.66
N PHE A 215 11.82 -4.97 -15.75
CA PHE A 215 12.04 -6.30 -16.28
C PHE A 215 13.51 -6.66 -16.14
N TRP A 216 13.77 -7.88 -15.74
CA TRP A 216 15.11 -8.36 -15.45
C TRP A 216 15.35 -9.69 -16.15
N GLU A 217 16.51 -9.84 -16.72
CA GLU A 217 16.93 -11.02 -17.46
C GLU A 217 18.36 -11.36 -17.03
N SER A 218 18.52 -12.33 -16.15
CA SER A 218 19.78 -12.98 -15.72
C SER A 218 21.05 -12.12 -15.73
N GLY A 219 20.94 -10.79 -15.61
CA GLY A 219 22.01 -9.82 -15.76
C GLY A 219 21.54 -8.41 -15.39
N PRO A 220 21.86 -7.39 -16.20
CA PRO A 220 21.34 -6.03 -16.02
C PRO A 220 19.85 -5.97 -16.29
N PHE A 221 19.18 -4.89 -15.86
CA PHE A 221 17.80 -4.65 -16.22
C PHE A 221 17.61 -4.63 -17.74
N TYR A 222 16.66 -5.41 -18.22
CA TYR A 222 16.29 -5.44 -19.62
C TYR A 222 15.57 -4.15 -20.03
N ASP A 223 14.58 -3.73 -19.20
CA ASP A 223 13.84 -2.50 -19.38
C ASP A 223 13.30 -1.99 -18.04
N THR A 224 13.12 -0.70 -17.91
CA THR A 224 12.46 -0.07 -16.76
C THR A 224 11.58 1.07 -17.23
N SER A 225 10.29 0.99 -16.93
CA SER A 225 9.35 2.11 -17.12
C SER A 225 9.25 2.93 -15.84
N TYR A 226 9.52 4.23 -15.95
CA TYR A 226 9.35 5.23 -14.90
C TYR A 226 8.07 6.03 -15.18
N MET A 227 7.12 6.00 -14.25
CA MET A 227 5.78 6.57 -14.44
C MET A 227 5.42 7.55 -13.32
N PRO A 228 6.03 8.75 -13.27
CA PRO A 228 5.54 9.82 -12.40
C PRO A 228 4.23 10.39 -12.92
N GLU A 229 3.33 10.72 -11.97
CA GLU A 229 2.04 11.32 -12.31
C GLU A 229 1.60 12.36 -11.27
N LEU A 230 0.83 13.34 -11.72
CA LEU A 230 0.09 14.25 -10.85
C LEU A 230 -1.40 13.99 -11.08
N MET A 231 -2.10 13.55 -10.03
CA MET A 231 -3.48 13.15 -10.14
C MET A 231 -4.39 13.88 -9.16
N TYR A 232 -5.57 14.24 -9.62
CA TYR A 232 -6.71 14.57 -8.80
C TYR A 232 -7.54 13.32 -8.59
N GLN A 233 -7.91 13.05 -7.35
CA GLN A 233 -8.75 11.92 -6.97
C GLN A 233 -9.96 12.46 -6.20
N TRP A 234 -11.14 12.09 -6.66
CA TRP A 234 -12.38 12.22 -5.92
C TRP A 234 -12.96 10.83 -5.69
N LEU A 235 -13.14 10.45 -4.42
CA LEU A 235 -13.85 9.22 -4.07
C LEU A 235 -15.18 9.62 -3.43
N ALA A 236 -16.25 8.96 -3.88
CA ALA A 236 -17.55 9.13 -3.28
C ALA A 236 -17.47 8.68 -1.82
N THR A 237 -17.91 9.54 -0.91
CA THR A 237 -17.97 9.20 0.51
C THR A 237 -18.91 8.02 0.71
N ALA A 238 -18.55 7.11 1.60
CA ALA A 238 -19.31 5.89 1.90
C ALA A 238 -20.68 6.14 2.57
N THR A 239 -21.19 7.36 2.52
CA THR A 239 -22.46 7.78 3.11
C THR A 239 -23.71 7.27 2.39
N ALA A 240 -23.56 6.73 1.17
CA ALA A 240 -24.67 6.02 0.55
C ALA A 240 -24.87 4.68 1.27
N PRO A 241 -26.04 4.42 1.90
CA PRO A 241 -26.32 3.13 2.51
C PRO A 241 -26.08 2.02 1.47
N PRO A 242 -25.60 0.84 1.88
CA PRO A 242 -25.48 -0.29 0.98
C PRO A 242 -26.85 -0.48 0.33
N SER A 243 -26.92 -0.35 -1.01
CA SER A 243 -28.17 -0.70 -1.69
C SER A 243 -28.37 -2.20 -1.44
N GLU A 244 -29.47 -2.59 -0.81
CA GLU A 244 -29.84 -3.98 -0.57
C GLU A 244 -30.01 -4.76 -1.89
N ALA A 245 -30.13 -4.07 -3.01
CA ALA A 245 -30.12 -4.65 -4.34
C ALA A 245 -28.70 -4.51 -4.93
N GLY A 246 -28.02 -5.61 -5.19
CA GLY A 246 -26.63 -5.73 -5.73
C GLY A 246 -26.31 -4.97 -7.03
N GLY A 247 -26.67 -3.70 -7.09
CA GLY A 247 -26.47 -2.81 -8.23
C GLY A 247 -25.05 -2.23 -8.28
N ALA A 248 -24.68 -1.70 -9.45
CA ALA A 248 -23.43 -0.97 -9.63
C ALA A 248 -23.42 0.34 -8.82
N LYS A 249 -22.34 0.59 -8.09
CA LYS A 249 -22.11 1.80 -7.30
C LYS A 249 -21.01 2.63 -7.92
N TRP A 250 -21.22 3.93 -8.01
CA TRP A 250 -20.19 4.89 -8.34
C TRP A 250 -19.24 5.06 -7.14
N MET A 251 -17.95 4.81 -7.36
CA MET A 251 -16.92 4.91 -6.32
C MET A 251 -16.12 6.19 -6.41
N GLY A 252 -16.11 6.84 -7.57
CA GLY A 252 -15.36 8.07 -7.77
C GLY A 252 -14.63 8.13 -9.10
N VAL A 253 -13.74 9.11 -9.20
CA VAL A 253 -12.92 9.33 -10.39
C VAL A 253 -11.50 9.73 -10.00
N GLN A 254 -10.55 9.27 -10.79
CA GLN A 254 -9.18 9.78 -10.84
C GLN A 254 -8.97 10.45 -12.20
N SER A 255 -8.26 11.57 -12.21
CA SER A 255 -7.84 12.23 -13.45
C SER A 255 -6.49 12.91 -13.23
N GLY A 256 -5.67 12.98 -14.26
CA GLY A 256 -4.35 13.54 -14.08
C GLY A 256 -3.51 13.58 -15.35
N VAL A 257 -2.25 13.90 -15.14
CA VAL A 257 -1.20 13.83 -16.15
C VAL A 257 -0.18 12.79 -15.71
N ARG A 258 0.22 11.90 -16.61
CA ARG A 258 1.21 10.86 -16.37
C ARG A 258 2.25 10.87 -17.47
N HIS A 259 3.50 10.83 -17.07
CA HIS A 259 4.65 10.54 -17.92
C HIS A 259 5.00 9.06 -17.79
N GLU A 260 5.37 8.41 -18.88
CA GLU A 260 6.00 7.09 -18.88
C GLU A 260 7.22 7.12 -19.81
N SER A 261 8.39 6.73 -19.30
CA SER A 261 9.60 6.64 -20.10
C SER A 261 10.53 5.56 -19.58
N ASN A 262 11.41 5.08 -20.44
CA ASN A 262 12.45 4.12 -20.05
C ASN A 262 13.75 4.77 -19.56
N GLY A 263 13.81 6.11 -19.49
CA GLY A 263 14.99 6.85 -19.00
C GLY A 263 16.18 6.85 -19.94
N GLN A 264 16.06 6.34 -21.17
CA GLN A 264 17.10 6.38 -22.18
C GLN A 264 17.05 7.71 -22.94
N ASN A 265 18.21 8.24 -23.30
CA ASN A 265 18.35 9.47 -24.09
C ASN A 265 19.00 9.19 -25.45
N ASP A 266 19.21 7.94 -25.80
CA ASP A 266 19.75 7.51 -27.09
C ASP A 266 18.59 7.32 -28.06
N GLY A 267 18.61 8.06 -29.20
CA GLY A 267 17.48 8.19 -30.11
C GLY A 267 16.84 6.88 -30.58
N ASP A 268 17.62 5.80 -30.69
CA ASP A 268 17.09 4.48 -31.11
C ASP A 268 16.43 3.71 -29.93
N LEU A 269 16.82 3.98 -28.70
CA LEU A 269 16.36 3.30 -27.50
C LEU A 269 15.42 4.15 -26.65
N GLU A 270 15.30 5.44 -26.94
CA GLU A 270 14.42 6.34 -26.21
C GLU A 270 12.97 5.95 -26.40
N ARG A 271 12.26 5.80 -25.28
CA ARG A 271 10.81 5.53 -25.23
C ARG A 271 10.16 6.47 -24.24
N ALA A 272 9.25 7.31 -24.71
CA ALA A 272 8.55 8.25 -23.86
C ALA A 272 7.13 8.55 -24.36
N ILE A 273 6.19 8.64 -23.44
CA ILE A 273 4.80 8.97 -23.69
C ILE A 273 4.25 9.82 -22.54
N ASN A 274 3.55 10.89 -22.87
CA ASN A 274 2.84 11.70 -21.90
C ASN A 274 1.35 11.63 -22.20
N VAL A 275 0.56 11.49 -21.14
CA VAL A 275 -0.90 11.42 -21.27
C VAL A 275 -1.58 12.29 -20.24
N THR A 276 -2.75 12.81 -20.59
CA THR A 276 -3.76 13.22 -19.63
C THR A 276 -4.89 12.20 -19.66
N TYR A 277 -5.37 11.81 -18.49
CA TYR A 277 -6.29 10.68 -18.36
C TYR A 277 -7.46 10.96 -17.43
N VAL A 278 -8.52 10.16 -17.59
CA VAL A 278 -9.65 10.05 -16.67
C VAL A 278 -9.96 8.58 -16.42
N ARG A 279 -10.16 8.21 -15.16
CA ARG A 279 -10.46 6.85 -14.69
C ARG A 279 -11.68 6.89 -13.78
N PRO A 280 -12.90 6.74 -14.30
CA PRO A 280 -14.10 6.50 -13.49
C PRO A 280 -14.02 5.11 -12.83
N ILE A 281 -14.58 4.98 -11.61
CA ILE A 281 -14.47 3.77 -10.81
C ILE A 281 -15.85 3.36 -10.35
N PHE A 282 -16.21 2.11 -10.58
CA PHE A 282 -17.48 1.50 -10.19
C PHE A 282 -17.22 0.24 -9.39
N SER A 283 -18.13 -0.08 -8.48
CA SER A 283 -18.13 -1.37 -7.80
C SER A 283 -19.50 -2.03 -7.88
N ILE A 284 -19.52 -3.36 -7.84
CA ILE A 284 -20.72 -4.18 -7.89
C ILE A 284 -20.58 -5.24 -6.80
N GLY A 285 -21.67 -5.56 -6.12
CA GLY A 285 -21.69 -6.59 -5.10
C GLY A 285 -21.37 -6.08 -3.69
N SER A 286 -21.06 -7.00 -2.79
CA SER A 286 -20.75 -6.72 -1.38
C SER A 286 -19.26 -6.90 -1.10
N PRO A 287 -18.61 -5.97 -0.42
CA PRO A 287 -17.20 -6.09 -0.06
C PRO A 287 -16.85 -7.36 0.73
N GLU A 288 -17.74 -7.83 1.57
CA GLU A 288 -17.58 -9.04 2.40
C GLU A 288 -17.90 -10.33 1.62
N GLY A 289 -18.71 -10.19 0.57
CA GLY A 289 -19.12 -11.26 -0.33
C GLY A 289 -18.37 -11.22 -1.64
N TRP A 290 -19.05 -11.67 -2.71
CA TRP A 290 -18.56 -11.46 -4.07
C TRP A 290 -18.71 -10.00 -4.45
N HIS A 291 -17.64 -9.44 -4.98
CA HIS A 291 -17.61 -8.08 -5.49
C HIS A 291 -16.76 -7.99 -6.76
N ALA A 292 -17.07 -6.97 -7.54
CA ALA A 292 -16.27 -6.59 -8.70
C ALA A 292 -16.00 -5.09 -8.67
N VAL A 293 -14.82 -4.69 -9.15
CA VAL A 293 -14.45 -3.29 -9.38
C VAL A 293 -14.14 -3.12 -10.84
N LEU A 294 -14.80 -2.14 -11.46
CA LEU A 294 -14.62 -1.77 -12.85
C LEU A 294 -14.01 -0.37 -12.92
N ALA A 295 -12.84 -0.25 -13.54
CA ALA A 295 -12.13 1.02 -13.67
C ALA A 295 -11.60 1.17 -15.11
N PRO A 296 -12.45 1.58 -16.06
CA PRO A 296 -11.99 2.00 -17.38
C PRO A 296 -11.15 3.28 -17.24
N GLU A 297 -10.09 3.37 -18.01
CA GLU A 297 -9.26 4.56 -18.09
C GLU A 297 -9.15 4.98 -19.55
N PHE A 298 -9.34 6.27 -19.79
CA PHE A 298 -9.23 6.88 -21.10
C PHE A 298 -8.19 7.98 -21.07
N TRP A 299 -7.38 8.09 -22.08
CA TRP A 299 -6.36 9.14 -22.18
C TRP A 299 -6.20 9.70 -23.58
N VAL A 300 -5.64 10.90 -23.58
CA VAL A 300 -5.11 11.53 -24.80
C VAL A 300 -3.64 11.83 -24.60
N HIS A 301 -2.87 11.69 -25.68
CA HIS A 301 -1.44 11.97 -25.66
C HIS A 301 -1.21 13.49 -25.61
N VAL A 302 -0.21 13.91 -24.83
CA VAL A 302 0.19 15.30 -24.67
C VAL A 302 1.62 15.45 -25.13
N GLY A 303 1.84 16.28 -26.17
CA GLY A 303 3.17 16.43 -26.77
C GLY A 303 3.57 15.26 -27.66
N ALA A 304 4.87 15.10 -27.87
CA ALA A 304 5.40 14.03 -28.72
C ALA A 304 5.37 12.67 -28.03
N VAL A 305 5.12 11.64 -28.81
CA VAL A 305 5.28 10.23 -28.42
C VAL A 305 6.55 9.71 -29.09
N THR A 306 7.45 9.12 -28.33
CA THR A 306 8.73 8.63 -28.81
C THR A 306 8.85 7.11 -28.62
N PRO A 307 9.04 6.32 -29.69
CA PRO A 307 8.86 6.73 -31.11
C PRO A 307 7.37 6.96 -31.44
N SER A 308 7.11 7.62 -32.55
CA SER A 308 5.75 8.08 -32.90
C SER A 308 4.72 6.98 -33.07
N ASP A 309 5.12 5.76 -33.37
CA ASP A 309 4.27 4.60 -33.53
C ASP A 309 3.95 3.86 -32.21
N LEU A 310 4.59 4.23 -31.09
CA LEU A 310 4.31 3.65 -29.77
C LEU A 310 2.83 3.78 -29.38
N ASN A 311 2.14 4.84 -29.83
CA ASN A 311 0.72 5.05 -29.59
C ASN A 311 -0.18 3.98 -30.25
N ARG A 312 0.28 3.29 -31.30
CA ARG A 312 -0.45 2.20 -31.94
C ARG A 312 -0.57 0.99 -31.01
N TYR A 313 0.41 0.80 -30.14
CA TYR A 313 0.49 -0.30 -29.19
C TYR A 313 -0.08 0.07 -27.81
N ARG A 314 0.13 1.30 -27.37
CA ARG A 314 -0.42 1.80 -26.11
C ARG A 314 -1.89 2.24 -26.20
N GLY A 315 -2.34 2.66 -27.40
CA GLY A 315 -3.72 3.11 -27.61
C GLY A 315 -4.11 4.35 -26.79
N ASN A 316 -5.42 4.48 -26.56
CA ASN A 316 -6.02 5.63 -25.87
C ASN A 316 -6.88 5.22 -24.67
N GLY A 317 -6.75 3.98 -24.18
CA GLY A 317 -7.51 3.52 -23.05
C GLY A 317 -7.13 2.13 -22.59
N GLN A 318 -7.56 1.80 -21.38
CA GLN A 318 -7.51 0.46 -20.83
C GLN A 318 -8.77 0.16 -20.03
N LEU A 319 -9.10 -1.09 -19.95
CA LEU A 319 -10.13 -1.59 -19.06
C LEU A 319 -9.49 -2.39 -17.93
N ARG A 320 -9.79 -2.03 -16.69
CA ARG A 320 -9.43 -2.84 -15.54
C ARG A 320 -10.71 -3.36 -14.87
N LEU A 321 -10.76 -4.66 -14.69
CA LEU A 321 -11.86 -5.35 -14.02
C LEU A 321 -11.27 -6.31 -12.99
N SER A 322 -11.56 -6.11 -11.73
CA SER A 322 -11.22 -7.08 -10.68
C SER A 322 -12.48 -7.74 -10.12
N VAL A 323 -12.37 -9.02 -9.78
CA VAL A 323 -13.42 -9.83 -9.17
C VAL A 323 -12.83 -10.61 -8.01
N GLY A 324 -13.46 -10.53 -6.84
CA GLY A 324 -12.97 -11.19 -5.64
C GLY A 324 -14.11 -11.54 -4.67
N LYS A 325 -13.73 -12.22 -3.58
CA LYS A 325 -14.65 -12.52 -2.49
C LYS A 325 -14.02 -12.11 -1.16
N GLY A 326 -14.54 -11.05 -0.55
CA GLY A 326 -13.98 -10.50 0.67
C GLY A 326 -12.48 -10.18 0.52
N ASP A 327 -11.69 -10.50 1.53
CA ASP A 327 -10.21 -10.39 1.50
C ASP A 327 -9.54 -11.65 0.91
N GLY A 328 -10.30 -12.55 0.30
CA GLY A 328 -9.85 -13.81 -0.27
C GLY A 328 -9.11 -13.65 -1.61
N ALA A 329 -9.17 -14.70 -2.42
CA ALA A 329 -8.61 -14.67 -3.76
C ALA A 329 -9.32 -13.64 -4.64
N SER A 330 -8.56 -13.01 -5.54
CA SER A 330 -9.04 -12.03 -6.51
C SER A 330 -8.42 -12.27 -7.87
N LEU A 331 -9.21 -12.08 -8.91
CA LEU A 331 -8.78 -12.13 -10.31
C LEU A 331 -8.95 -10.72 -10.90
N MET A 332 -7.88 -10.17 -11.46
CA MET A 332 -7.91 -8.89 -12.15
C MET A 332 -7.56 -9.08 -13.63
N LEU A 333 -8.40 -8.55 -14.50
CA LEU A 333 -8.15 -8.39 -15.93
C LEU A 333 -7.75 -6.94 -16.18
N THR A 334 -6.63 -6.75 -16.87
CA THR A 334 -6.26 -5.48 -17.48
C THR A 334 -6.19 -5.69 -18.99
N ALA A 335 -6.98 -4.95 -19.77
CA ALA A 335 -7.02 -5.06 -21.22
C ALA A 335 -6.77 -3.69 -21.86
N LEU A 336 -5.80 -3.65 -22.77
CA LEU A 336 -5.48 -2.49 -23.61
C LEU A 336 -5.86 -2.86 -25.06
N PRO A 337 -6.78 -2.15 -25.70
CA PRO A 337 -7.18 -2.47 -27.07
C PRO A 337 -6.14 -2.11 -28.14
N GLY A 338 -5.10 -1.35 -27.75
CA GLY A 338 -4.15 -0.77 -28.69
C GLY A 338 -4.76 0.38 -29.51
N GLY A 339 -3.95 0.97 -30.38
CA GLY A 339 -4.45 1.99 -31.33
C GLY A 339 -5.30 1.33 -32.40
N HIS A 340 -6.48 1.90 -32.68
CA HIS A 340 -7.45 1.38 -33.68
C HIS A 340 -7.87 -0.08 -33.43
N PHE A 341 -7.78 -0.55 -32.18
CA PHE A 341 -8.03 -1.97 -31.79
C PHE A 341 -7.07 -2.98 -32.43
N GLU A 342 -5.90 -2.51 -32.81
CA GLU A 342 -4.79 -3.33 -33.28
C GLU A 342 -3.68 -3.38 -32.21
N HIS A 343 -2.91 -4.44 -32.17
CA HIS A 343 -1.74 -4.59 -31.30
C HIS A 343 -2.05 -4.39 -29.79
N GLY A 344 -3.22 -4.81 -29.38
CA GLY A 344 -3.62 -4.74 -27.97
C GLY A 344 -2.92 -5.77 -27.08
N SER A 345 -3.20 -5.69 -25.79
CA SER A 345 -2.73 -6.66 -24.79
C SER A 345 -3.78 -6.94 -23.73
N ARG A 346 -3.62 -8.07 -23.07
CA ARG A 346 -4.40 -8.49 -21.91
C ARG A 346 -3.49 -9.10 -20.86
N GLN A 347 -3.76 -8.74 -19.63
CA GLN A 347 -3.08 -9.28 -18.45
C GLN A 347 -4.13 -9.80 -17.48
N LEU A 348 -3.91 -11.02 -16.99
CA LEU A 348 -4.71 -11.65 -15.95
C LEU A 348 -3.84 -11.84 -14.71
N ASP A 349 -4.27 -11.31 -13.59
CA ASP A 349 -3.58 -11.40 -12.30
C ASP A 349 -4.47 -12.15 -11.32
N LEU A 350 -4.10 -13.38 -10.97
CA LEU A 350 -4.71 -14.14 -9.89
C LEU A 350 -3.92 -13.92 -8.60
N THR A 351 -4.56 -13.36 -7.59
CA THR A 351 -3.95 -13.14 -6.26
C THR A 351 -4.61 -14.02 -5.21
N ILE A 352 -3.80 -14.69 -4.39
CA ILE A 352 -4.25 -15.55 -3.31
C ILE A 352 -3.59 -15.08 -2.02
N PRO A 353 -4.35 -14.67 -0.99
CA PRO A 353 -3.77 -14.22 0.28
C PRO A 353 -3.04 -15.36 0.97
N VAL A 354 -1.85 -15.08 1.47
CA VAL A 354 -1.04 -16.03 2.24
C VAL A 354 -0.51 -15.35 3.49
N ARG A 355 -0.41 -16.13 4.56
CA ARG A 355 0.25 -15.71 5.80
C ARG A 355 1.62 -16.36 5.85
N LEU A 356 2.65 -15.58 5.59
CA LEU A 356 4.03 -16.03 5.74
C LEU A 356 4.49 -15.73 7.16
N PRO A 357 4.99 -16.74 7.92
CA PRO A 357 5.39 -16.53 9.33
C PRO A 357 6.46 -15.45 9.53
N LEU A 358 7.21 -15.15 8.48
CA LEU A 358 8.31 -14.16 8.50
C LEU A 358 7.84 -12.72 8.27
N PHE A 359 6.63 -12.53 7.71
CA PHE A 359 6.09 -11.21 7.36
C PHE A 359 4.81 -10.95 8.15
N HIS A 360 4.79 -9.86 8.91
CA HIS A 360 3.63 -9.43 9.71
C HIS A 360 2.64 -8.55 8.91
N PHE A 361 2.80 -8.46 7.59
CA PHE A 361 1.89 -7.73 6.70
C PHE A 361 1.25 -8.68 5.70
N GLY A 362 0.08 -8.27 5.18
CA GLY A 362 -0.64 -9.06 4.19
C GLY A 362 0.24 -9.30 2.96
N THR A 363 0.38 -10.55 2.59
CA THR A 363 1.15 -11.00 1.43
C THR A 363 0.27 -11.87 0.58
N PHE A 364 0.47 -11.83 -0.73
CA PHE A 364 -0.30 -12.62 -1.69
C PHE A 364 0.66 -13.40 -2.58
N ILE A 365 0.25 -14.61 -2.98
CA ILE A 365 0.82 -15.25 -4.15
C ILE A 365 0.14 -14.61 -5.36
N LEU A 366 0.93 -14.15 -6.32
CA LEU A 366 0.48 -13.64 -7.61
C LEU A 366 0.86 -14.65 -8.69
N VAL A 367 -0.14 -14.99 -9.53
CA VAL A 367 0.07 -15.65 -10.81
C VAL A 367 -0.43 -14.69 -11.88
N GLN A 368 0.47 -14.26 -12.76
CA GLN A 368 0.21 -13.30 -13.81
C GLN A 368 0.39 -13.96 -15.17
N TYR A 369 -0.61 -13.84 -16.02
CA TYR A 369 -0.55 -14.19 -17.44
C TYR A 369 -0.67 -12.92 -18.27
N PHE A 370 0.27 -12.69 -19.16
CA PHE A 370 0.27 -11.58 -20.10
C PHE A 370 0.25 -12.15 -21.54
N ASP A 371 -0.56 -11.53 -22.40
CA ASP A 371 -0.64 -11.85 -23.82
C ASP A 371 -0.88 -10.56 -24.61
N GLY A 372 -0.02 -10.28 -25.59
CA GLY A 372 -0.13 -9.14 -26.48
C GLY A 372 1.14 -8.31 -26.61
N TYR A 373 0.97 -7.04 -26.89
CA TYR A 373 2.05 -6.11 -27.22
C TYR A 373 2.29 -5.10 -26.08
N ALA A 374 3.45 -4.43 -26.15
CA ALA A 374 3.82 -3.34 -25.26
C ALA A 374 3.80 -3.69 -23.76
N GLU A 375 4.20 -4.91 -23.39
CA GLU A 375 4.44 -5.26 -22.00
C GLU A 375 5.60 -4.43 -21.43
N SER A 376 6.69 -4.33 -22.19
CA SER A 376 7.84 -3.45 -21.95
C SER A 376 7.86 -2.30 -22.96
N LEU A 377 8.50 -1.20 -22.62
CA LEU A 377 8.68 -0.07 -23.53
C LEU A 377 9.72 -0.37 -24.62
N VAL A 378 10.75 -1.13 -24.29
CA VAL A 378 11.84 -1.44 -25.25
C VAL A 378 11.34 -2.36 -26.34
N SER A 379 10.60 -3.42 -25.99
CA SER A 379 10.05 -4.41 -26.94
C SER A 379 8.56 -4.18 -27.27
N TYR A 380 8.09 -2.94 -27.30
CA TYR A 380 6.69 -2.62 -27.48
C TYR A 380 6.07 -3.16 -28.77
N THR A 381 6.87 -3.40 -29.81
CA THR A 381 6.45 -3.97 -31.10
C THR A 381 6.42 -5.49 -31.12
N GLU A 382 6.94 -6.15 -30.10
CA GLU A 382 7.01 -7.59 -30.00
C GLU A 382 5.80 -8.14 -29.26
N HIS A 383 5.29 -9.25 -29.76
CA HIS A 383 4.22 -9.97 -29.09
C HIS A 383 4.81 -10.82 -27.96
N THR A 384 4.32 -10.60 -26.74
CA THR A 384 4.72 -11.35 -25.55
C THR A 384 3.58 -12.26 -25.12
N ASP A 385 3.89 -13.53 -24.84
CA ASP A 385 3.02 -14.51 -24.19
C ASP A 385 3.79 -15.05 -22.98
N ALA A 386 3.43 -14.61 -21.79
CA ALA A 386 4.23 -14.91 -20.61
C ALA A 386 3.39 -15.25 -19.38
N LEU A 387 3.74 -16.35 -18.72
CA LEU A 387 3.21 -16.75 -17.44
C LEU A 387 4.29 -16.56 -16.37
N ARG A 388 3.99 -15.76 -15.33
CA ARG A 388 4.89 -15.49 -14.22
C ARG A 388 4.17 -15.72 -12.89
N ALA A 389 4.92 -16.11 -11.87
CA ALA A 389 4.39 -16.25 -10.52
C ALA A 389 5.37 -15.71 -9.49
N GLY A 390 4.88 -15.29 -8.34
CA GLY A 390 5.70 -14.80 -7.25
C GLY A 390 4.89 -14.18 -6.12
N ILE A 391 5.44 -13.14 -5.52
CA ILE A 391 4.89 -12.50 -4.32
C ILE A 391 4.39 -11.11 -4.67
N GLN A 392 3.21 -10.78 -4.15
CA GLN A 392 2.62 -9.47 -4.20
C GLN A 392 2.38 -8.97 -2.76
N PHE A 393 2.75 -7.72 -2.50
CA PHE A 393 2.62 -7.08 -1.20
C PHE A 393 1.39 -6.18 -1.13
N VAL A 394 0.97 -5.65 -2.27
CA VAL A 394 -0.20 -4.78 -2.42
C VAL A 394 -0.90 -5.16 -3.71
N ARG A 395 -2.19 -5.42 -3.65
CA ARG A 395 -3.03 -5.77 -4.80
C ARG A 395 -3.98 -4.66 -5.16
#